data_a1b8e3f31329c8545032f2ab74fd09df
#
_entry.id   a1b8e3f31329c8545032f2ab74fd09df
#
_cell.length_a   1.000
_cell.length_b   1.000
_cell.length_c   1.000
_cell.angle_alpha   90.00
_cell.angle_beta   90.00
_cell.angle_gamma   90.00
#
_symmetry.space_group_name_H-M   'P 1'
#
loop_
_entity.id
_entity.type
_entity.pdbx_description
1 polymer ?
#
loop_
_entity_poly.entity_id
_entity_poly.type
_entity_poly.pdbx_seq_one_letter_code
_entity_poly.pdbx_strand_id
1 'polypeptide(L)'
;MLDTRIDYDKMTRLVFLEMIRMGVPKDVLDHSGSAKFNIDSGVNYLISEGRKNDVPTMERNINGKAREIEMKNVDEARAIPGSIHLIQRLREKGFKVGVLTRGSRDYAEYVLGRCGILPLIDSMVCRDDYSEKEAKPSAHAMYNIAKSLRVGTEEILYIGDHGYDYICARDSGANFIAVLTGSYDRDDWQEIGENILILGSVADMISMLDKN
;
A
#
# COMPACT_ATOMS: atom_id res chain seq x y z
N MET A 1 -4.72 6.89 -6.48
CA MET A 1 -3.80 7.69 -7.31
C MET A 1 -3.49 7.02 -8.65
N LEU A 2 -3.28 5.73 -8.67
CA LEU A 2 -2.99 4.93 -9.86
C LEU A 2 -4.00 3.80 -10.02
N ASP A 3 -4.51 3.57 -11.23
CA ASP A 3 -5.18 2.35 -11.64
C ASP A 3 -4.09 1.36 -12.09
N THR A 4 -3.83 0.38 -11.25
CA THR A 4 -2.79 -0.65 -11.47
C THR A 4 -3.43 -1.89 -12.08
N ARG A 5 -2.69 -2.61 -12.92
CA ARG A 5 -3.14 -3.86 -13.57
C ARG A 5 -2.42 -5.07 -12.97
N ILE A 6 -2.23 -5.05 -11.65
CA ILE A 6 -1.60 -6.14 -10.92
C ILE A 6 -2.59 -7.31 -10.79
N ASP A 7 -2.11 -8.50 -11.09
CA ASP A 7 -2.85 -9.76 -10.91
C ASP A 7 -2.74 -10.20 -9.43
N TYR A 8 -3.67 -9.70 -8.60
CA TYR A 8 -3.67 -9.98 -7.16
C TYR A 8 -3.99 -11.44 -6.83
N ASP A 9 -4.78 -12.13 -7.65
CA ASP A 9 -5.05 -13.57 -7.47
C ASP A 9 -3.77 -14.38 -7.66
N LYS A 10 -3.00 -14.03 -8.69
CA LYS A 10 -1.69 -14.62 -8.93
C LYS A 10 -0.72 -14.30 -7.80
N MET A 11 -0.77 -13.09 -7.25
CA MET A 11 0.05 -12.68 -6.10
C MET A 11 -0.27 -13.52 -4.86
N THR A 12 -1.55 -13.68 -4.52
CA THR A 12 -2.00 -14.50 -3.39
C THR A 12 -1.56 -15.97 -3.56
N ARG A 13 -1.78 -16.52 -4.75
CA ARG A 13 -1.35 -17.89 -5.06
C ARG A 13 0.16 -18.07 -4.96
N LEU A 14 0.94 -17.10 -5.39
CA LEU A 14 2.40 -17.11 -5.29
C LEU A 14 2.85 -17.18 -3.83
N VAL A 15 2.28 -16.31 -2.98
CA VAL A 15 2.59 -16.31 -1.54
C VAL A 15 2.24 -17.64 -0.91
N PHE A 16 1.04 -18.17 -1.17
CA PHE A 16 0.62 -19.46 -0.67
C PHE A 16 1.61 -20.58 -1.04
N LEU A 17 2.01 -20.66 -2.31
CA LEU A 17 2.96 -21.67 -2.78
C LEU A 17 4.36 -21.51 -2.18
N GLU A 18 4.81 -20.28 -1.97
CA GLU A 18 6.10 -20.02 -1.34
C GLU A 18 6.09 -20.48 0.13
N MET A 19 4.99 -20.23 0.86
CA MET A 19 4.82 -20.72 2.24
C MET A 19 4.88 -22.25 2.31
N ILE A 20 4.18 -22.96 1.40
CA ILE A 20 4.28 -24.41 1.31
C ILE A 20 5.74 -24.86 1.05
N ARG A 21 6.43 -24.19 0.12
CA ARG A 21 7.83 -24.48 -0.19
C ARG A 21 8.75 -24.30 1.02
N MET A 22 8.43 -23.34 1.88
CA MET A 22 9.15 -23.10 3.15
C MET A 22 8.77 -24.10 4.26
N GLY A 23 7.88 -25.04 3.97
CA GLY A 23 7.45 -26.08 4.91
C GLY A 23 6.34 -25.62 5.88
N VAL A 24 5.64 -24.53 5.59
CA VAL A 24 4.45 -24.13 6.35
C VAL A 24 3.30 -25.08 6.01
N PRO A 25 2.64 -25.72 7.00
CA PRO A 25 1.51 -26.60 6.76
C PRO A 25 0.33 -25.90 6.10
N LYS A 26 -0.42 -26.62 5.25
CA LYS A 26 -1.56 -26.06 4.49
C LYS A 26 -2.70 -25.59 5.38
N ASP A 27 -2.90 -26.23 6.52
CA ASP A 27 -3.93 -25.90 7.50
C ASP A 27 -3.67 -24.60 8.29
N VAL A 28 -2.43 -24.09 8.23
CA VAL A 28 -2.03 -22.79 8.77
C VAL A 28 -2.33 -21.65 7.78
N LEU A 29 -2.53 -21.97 6.52
CA LEU A 29 -2.69 -21.03 5.40
C LEU A 29 -4.16 -21.03 4.92
N ASP A 30 -4.55 -19.94 4.26
CA ASP A 30 -5.84 -19.83 3.59
C ASP A 30 -5.63 -19.63 2.08
N HIS A 31 -6.05 -20.63 1.30
CA HIS A 31 -5.93 -20.59 -0.17
C HIS A 31 -6.80 -19.49 -0.80
N SER A 32 -7.91 -19.14 -0.16
CA SER A 32 -8.84 -18.07 -0.56
C SER A 32 -8.56 -16.74 0.15
N GLY A 33 -7.66 -16.74 1.14
CA GLY A 33 -7.29 -15.58 1.92
C GLY A 33 -6.38 -14.62 1.18
N SER A 34 -6.11 -13.47 1.79
CA SER A 34 -5.20 -12.48 1.21
C SER A 34 -3.74 -12.94 1.26
N ALA A 35 -2.91 -12.38 0.35
CA ALA A 35 -1.46 -12.57 0.40
C ALA A 35 -0.88 -12.18 1.77
N LYS A 36 -1.36 -11.08 2.36
CA LYS A 36 -0.91 -10.60 3.68
C LYS A 36 -1.24 -11.60 4.80
N PHE A 37 -2.45 -12.16 4.81
CA PHE A 37 -2.83 -13.20 5.78
C PHE A 37 -1.86 -14.39 5.73
N ASN A 38 -1.58 -14.89 4.53
CA ASN A 38 -0.69 -16.03 4.35
C ASN A 38 0.77 -15.71 4.74
N ILE A 39 1.24 -14.48 4.49
CA ILE A 39 2.57 -14.04 4.95
C ILE A 39 2.62 -14.06 6.48
N ASP A 40 1.66 -13.42 7.14
CA ASP A 40 1.63 -13.33 8.61
C ASP A 40 1.52 -14.70 9.27
N SER A 41 0.63 -15.56 8.77
CA SER A 41 0.46 -16.93 9.26
C SER A 41 1.74 -17.74 9.09
N GLY A 42 2.38 -17.66 7.93
CA GLY A 42 3.65 -18.33 7.65
C GLY A 42 4.79 -17.83 8.51
N VAL A 43 4.92 -16.51 8.70
CA VAL A 43 5.92 -15.92 9.60
C VAL A 43 5.72 -16.40 11.03
N ASN A 44 4.50 -16.36 11.54
CA ASN A 44 4.17 -16.80 12.89
C ASN A 44 4.50 -18.29 13.08
N TYR A 45 4.15 -19.14 12.10
CA TYR A 45 4.49 -20.55 12.11
C TYR A 45 6.02 -20.76 12.14
N LEU A 46 6.79 -20.12 11.26
CA LEU A 46 8.24 -20.25 11.22
C LEU A 46 8.90 -19.82 12.55
N ILE A 47 8.36 -18.76 13.17
CA ILE A 47 8.85 -18.30 14.48
C ILE A 47 8.55 -19.33 15.57
N SER A 48 7.33 -19.90 15.61
CA SER A 48 6.93 -20.92 16.60
C SER A 48 7.76 -22.20 16.50
N GLU A 49 8.22 -22.55 15.30
CA GLU A 49 9.10 -23.69 15.03
C GLU A 49 10.59 -23.35 15.27
N GLY A 50 10.91 -22.19 15.83
CA GLY A 50 12.30 -21.77 16.07
C GLY A 50 13.07 -21.35 14.79
N ARG A 51 12.37 -21.21 13.67
CA ARG A 51 12.92 -20.93 12.34
C ARG A 51 12.89 -19.43 11.96
N LYS A 52 12.99 -18.55 12.94
CA LYS A 52 12.99 -17.09 12.73
C LYS A 52 14.04 -16.63 11.69
N ASN A 53 15.17 -17.32 11.60
CA ASN A 53 16.25 -16.99 10.66
C ASN A 53 15.86 -17.26 9.18
N ASP A 54 14.80 -18.02 8.91
CA ASP A 54 14.31 -18.29 7.57
C ASP A 54 13.42 -17.16 7.03
N VAL A 55 12.86 -16.33 7.92
CA VAL A 55 11.92 -15.23 7.57
C VAL A 55 12.52 -14.25 6.56
N PRO A 56 13.75 -13.71 6.73
CA PRO A 56 14.33 -12.79 5.74
C PRO A 56 14.53 -13.43 4.35
N THR A 57 14.79 -14.74 4.29
CA THR A 57 14.93 -15.45 3.01
C THR A 57 13.58 -15.63 2.34
N MET A 58 12.54 -15.96 3.10
CA MET A 58 11.16 -16.05 2.63
C MET A 58 10.70 -14.68 2.08
N GLU A 59 10.89 -13.59 2.83
CA GLU A 59 10.51 -12.23 2.39
C GLU A 59 11.20 -11.86 1.08
N ARG A 60 12.51 -12.12 0.94
CA ARG A 60 13.23 -11.85 -0.33
C ARG A 60 12.66 -12.65 -1.50
N ASN A 61 12.33 -13.92 -1.29
CA ASN A 61 11.77 -14.77 -2.35
C ASN A 61 10.38 -14.27 -2.79
N ILE A 62 9.53 -13.91 -1.82
CA ILE A 62 8.21 -13.35 -2.11
C ILE A 62 8.36 -12.02 -2.84
N ASN A 63 9.19 -11.11 -2.35
CA ASN A 63 9.40 -9.80 -2.95
C ASN A 63 9.92 -9.89 -4.39
N GLY A 64 10.89 -10.76 -4.66
CA GLY A 64 11.41 -10.96 -6.02
C GLY A 64 10.34 -11.43 -7.00
N LYS A 65 9.58 -12.47 -6.63
CA LYS A 65 8.50 -13.00 -7.47
C LYS A 65 7.29 -12.06 -7.59
N ALA A 66 6.96 -11.35 -6.50
CA ALA A 66 5.89 -10.35 -6.51
C ALA A 66 6.22 -9.22 -7.51
N ARG A 67 7.48 -8.75 -7.52
CA ARG A 67 7.96 -7.77 -8.49
C ARG A 67 7.79 -8.25 -9.94
N GLU A 68 8.05 -9.53 -10.24
CA GLU A 68 7.82 -10.08 -11.58
C GLU A 68 6.34 -10.00 -12.00
N ILE A 69 5.40 -10.23 -11.05
CA ILE A 69 3.95 -10.11 -11.31
C ILE A 69 3.58 -8.64 -11.53
N GLU A 70 4.08 -7.74 -10.69
CA GLU A 70 3.85 -6.29 -10.78
C GLU A 70 4.30 -5.74 -12.13
N MET A 71 5.49 -6.13 -12.58
CA MET A 71 6.09 -5.64 -13.83
C MET A 71 5.45 -6.23 -15.10
N LYS A 72 4.69 -7.31 -15.01
CA LYS A 72 4.15 -7.99 -16.20
C LYS A 72 3.26 -7.11 -17.06
N ASN A 73 2.35 -6.34 -16.42
CA ASN A 73 1.39 -5.47 -17.09
C ASN A 73 1.61 -3.99 -16.73
N VAL A 74 2.82 -3.65 -16.32
CA VAL A 74 3.17 -2.32 -15.81
C VAL A 74 2.85 -1.20 -16.81
N ASP A 75 2.93 -1.49 -18.11
CA ASP A 75 2.61 -0.53 -19.17
C ASP A 75 1.11 -0.21 -19.32
N GLU A 76 0.25 -1.00 -18.70
CA GLU A 76 -1.19 -0.77 -18.68
C GLU A 76 -1.63 0.13 -17.53
N ALA A 77 -0.77 0.35 -16.52
CA ALA A 77 -1.08 1.22 -15.41
C ALA A 77 -1.32 2.67 -15.85
N ARG A 78 -2.31 3.34 -15.26
CA ARG A 78 -2.72 4.70 -15.60
C ARG A 78 -2.93 5.53 -14.33
N ALA A 79 -2.74 6.84 -14.44
CA ALA A 79 -3.17 7.76 -13.39
C ALA A 79 -4.71 7.80 -13.33
N ILE A 80 -5.26 7.72 -12.13
CA ILE A 80 -6.70 7.96 -11.91
C ILE A 80 -7.00 9.42 -12.28
N PRO A 81 -8.11 9.69 -13.00
CA PRO A 81 -8.50 11.06 -13.36
C PRO A 81 -8.47 12.01 -12.16
N GLY A 82 -7.88 13.17 -12.33
CA GLY A 82 -7.71 14.18 -11.28
C GLY A 82 -6.47 14.02 -10.41
N SER A 83 -5.80 12.84 -10.38
CA SER A 83 -4.63 12.62 -9.50
C SER A 83 -3.48 13.59 -9.76
N ILE A 84 -3.10 13.77 -11.02
CA ILE A 84 -2.00 14.69 -11.38
C ILE A 84 -2.36 16.12 -11.01
N HIS A 85 -3.59 16.55 -11.34
CA HIS A 85 -4.06 17.89 -11.05
C HIS A 85 -4.11 18.15 -9.53
N LEU A 86 -4.63 17.21 -8.74
CA LEU A 86 -4.63 17.32 -7.28
C LEU A 86 -3.21 17.50 -6.73
N ILE A 87 -2.26 16.67 -7.18
CA ILE A 87 -0.88 16.73 -6.71
C ILE A 87 -0.26 18.09 -7.07
N GLN A 88 -0.46 18.60 -8.27
CA GLN A 88 0.03 19.91 -8.70
C GLN A 88 -0.56 21.02 -7.82
N ARG A 89 -1.87 21.01 -7.56
CA ARG A 89 -2.52 22.00 -6.67
C ARG A 89 -1.99 21.93 -5.24
N LEU A 90 -1.76 20.73 -4.70
CA LEU A 90 -1.16 20.58 -3.38
C LEU A 90 0.26 21.17 -3.33
N ARG A 91 1.07 20.92 -4.36
CA ARG A 91 2.43 21.48 -4.48
C ARG A 91 2.42 23.01 -4.57
N GLU A 92 1.51 23.59 -5.37
CA GLU A 92 1.32 25.04 -5.48
C GLU A 92 0.96 25.70 -4.13
N LYS A 93 0.22 25.00 -3.28
CA LYS A 93 -0.13 25.41 -1.92
C LYS A 93 0.99 25.12 -0.89
N GLY A 94 2.13 24.57 -1.30
CA GLY A 94 3.27 24.29 -0.43
C GLY A 94 3.21 22.98 0.35
N PHE A 95 2.23 22.11 0.06
CA PHE A 95 2.17 20.79 0.69
C PHE A 95 3.26 19.86 0.16
N LYS A 96 3.82 19.05 1.05
CA LYS A 96 4.65 17.91 0.68
C LYS A 96 3.77 16.75 0.24
N VAL A 97 4.22 15.99 -0.76
CA VAL A 97 3.48 14.85 -1.29
C VAL A 97 4.32 13.59 -1.14
N GLY A 98 3.79 12.61 -0.42
CA GLY A 98 4.41 11.30 -0.22
C GLY A 98 3.61 10.16 -0.84
N VAL A 99 4.30 9.08 -1.17
CA VAL A 99 3.69 7.82 -1.62
C VAL A 99 4.02 6.72 -0.62
N LEU A 100 2.98 6.05 -0.11
CA LEU A 100 3.10 4.88 0.75
C LEU A 100 2.38 3.71 0.08
N THR A 101 3.13 2.71 -0.39
CA THR A 101 2.59 1.64 -1.22
C THR A 101 3.07 0.25 -0.80
N ARG A 102 2.26 -0.78 -1.06
CA ARG A 102 2.67 -2.19 -1.00
C ARG A 102 3.26 -2.70 -2.33
N GLY A 103 3.36 -1.86 -3.35
CA GLY A 103 4.13 -2.17 -4.55
C GLY A 103 5.63 -2.14 -4.28
N SER A 104 6.41 -2.85 -5.11
CA SER A 104 7.87 -2.74 -5.07
C SER A 104 8.34 -1.35 -5.53
N ARG A 105 9.53 -0.96 -5.11
CA ARG A 105 10.10 0.35 -5.46
C ARG A 105 10.22 0.51 -6.97
N ASP A 106 10.79 -0.47 -7.64
CA ASP A 106 10.98 -0.41 -9.10
C ASP A 106 9.65 -0.25 -9.85
N TYR A 107 8.60 -0.97 -9.40
CA TYR A 107 7.26 -0.86 -9.96
C TYR A 107 6.69 0.55 -9.73
N ALA A 108 6.74 1.04 -8.50
CA ALA A 108 6.21 2.34 -8.15
C ALA A 108 6.91 3.48 -8.92
N GLU A 109 8.24 3.47 -8.98
CA GLU A 109 9.02 4.46 -9.71
C GLU A 109 8.72 4.43 -11.21
N TYR A 110 8.62 3.24 -11.80
CA TYR A 110 8.30 3.10 -13.21
C TYR A 110 6.91 3.67 -13.55
N VAL A 111 5.88 3.26 -12.81
CA VAL A 111 4.51 3.72 -13.08
C VAL A 111 4.33 5.21 -12.81
N LEU A 112 4.85 5.71 -11.69
CA LEU A 112 4.79 7.14 -11.36
C LEU A 112 5.56 7.99 -12.39
N GLY A 113 6.71 7.49 -12.86
CA GLY A 113 7.50 8.14 -13.91
C GLY A 113 6.74 8.22 -15.23
N ARG A 114 6.15 7.11 -15.68
CA ARG A 114 5.32 7.08 -16.90
C ARG A 114 4.11 8.01 -16.83
N CYS A 115 3.49 8.10 -15.66
CA CYS A 115 2.35 8.99 -15.43
C CYS A 115 2.75 10.45 -15.21
N GLY A 116 4.05 10.81 -15.21
CA GLY A 116 4.54 12.16 -14.96
C GLY A 116 4.36 12.62 -13.52
N ILE A 117 4.10 11.70 -12.58
CA ILE A 117 3.85 12.00 -11.16
C ILE A 117 5.15 11.99 -10.36
N LEU A 118 6.11 11.15 -10.72
CA LEU A 118 7.34 10.93 -9.94
C LEU A 118 8.09 12.23 -9.59
N PRO A 119 8.25 13.22 -10.50
CA PRO A 119 8.91 14.48 -10.17
C PRO A 119 8.16 15.36 -9.16
N LEU A 120 6.90 15.04 -8.88
CA LEU A 120 6.03 15.79 -7.96
C LEU A 120 6.01 15.18 -6.55
N ILE A 121 6.70 14.05 -6.33
CA ILE A 121 6.73 13.30 -5.09
C ILE A 121 7.97 13.68 -4.28
N ASP A 122 7.78 14.09 -3.02
CA ASP A 122 8.88 14.44 -2.11
C ASP A 122 9.50 13.21 -1.44
N SER A 123 8.71 12.18 -1.23
CA SER A 123 9.17 10.92 -0.62
C SER A 123 8.29 9.75 -0.99
N MET A 124 8.88 8.54 -0.94
CA MET A 124 8.18 7.30 -1.21
C MET A 124 8.67 6.19 -0.26
N VAL A 125 7.71 5.44 0.28
CA VAL A 125 7.96 4.21 1.04
C VAL A 125 7.23 3.05 0.35
N CYS A 126 8.01 2.05 -0.06
CA CYS A 126 7.58 0.88 -0.80
C CYS A 126 7.67 -0.39 0.06
N ARG A 127 7.03 -1.49 -0.37
CA ARG A 127 7.02 -2.76 0.34
C ARG A 127 8.40 -3.28 0.67
N ASP A 128 9.34 -3.13 -0.23
CA ASP A 128 10.69 -3.68 -0.19
C ASP A 128 11.76 -2.76 0.44
N ASP A 129 11.36 -1.58 0.92
CA ASP A 129 12.27 -0.67 1.63
C ASP A 129 12.55 -1.11 3.07
N TYR A 130 11.63 -1.88 3.67
CA TYR A 130 11.68 -2.33 5.07
C TYR A 130 11.22 -3.79 5.17
N SER A 131 11.25 -4.34 6.37
CA SER A 131 10.70 -5.68 6.62
C SER A 131 9.18 -5.71 6.45
N GLU A 132 8.60 -6.86 6.11
CA GLU A 132 7.15 -7.02 5.91
C GLU A 132 6.32 -6.58 7.13
N LYS A 133 6.84 -6.77 8.35
CA LYS A 133 6.18 -6.33 9.58
C LYS A 133 6.07 -4.81 9.73
N GLU A 134 6.87 -4.05 8.98
CA GLU A 134 6.85 -2.59 8.94
C GLU A 134 6.02 -2.06 7.76
N ALA A 135 5.62 -2.93 6.83
CA ALA A 135 4.74 -2.56 5.74
C ALA A 135 3.28 -2.40 6.21
N LYS A 136 2.45 -1.69 5.44
CA LYS A 136 1.01 -1.57 5.72
C LYS A 136 0.37 -2.96 5.95
N PRO A 137 -0.48 -3.12 6.95
CA PRO A 137 -1.19 -2.11 7.76
C PRO A 137 -0.43 -1.57 8.99
N SER A 138 0.82 -1.93 9.20
CA SER A 138 1.60 -1.47 10.36
C SER A 138 1.73 0.06 10.40
N ALA A 139 1.55 0.67 11.58
CA ALA A 139 1.81 2.08 11.81
C ALA A 139 3.27 2.49 11.48
N HIS A 140 4.22 1.55 11.54
CA HIS A 140 5.62 1.81 11.18
C HIS A 140 5.76 2.30 9.73
N ALA A 141 4.91 1.84 8.81
CA ALA A 141 4.92 2.34 7.45
C ALA A 141 4.65 3.85 7.40
N MET A 142 3.70 4.35 8.22
CA MET A 142 3.41 5.78 8.32
C MET A 142 4.53 6.54 9.03
N TYR A 143 5.12 5.99 10.09
CA TYR A 143 6.27 6.63 10.75
C TYR A 143 7.48 6.76 9.80
N ASN A 144 7.71 5.78 8.94
CA ASN A 144 8.79 5.82 7.96
C ASN A 144 8.57 6.93 6.91
N ILE A 145 7.35 7.08 6.37
CA ILE A 145 7.06 8.17 5.43
C ILE A 145 7.05 9.54 6.11
N ALA A 146 6.50 9.66 7.32
CA ALA A 146 6.50 10.90 8.10
C ALA A 146 7.93 11.40 8.35
N LYS A 147 8.81 10.50 8.81
CA LYS A 147 10.24 10.78 9.02
C LYS A 147 10.91 11.25 7.73
N SER A 148 10.64 10.60 6.61
CA SER A 148 11.22 10.94 5.32
C SER A 148 10.72 12.31 4.81
N LEU A 149 9.45 12.64 5.04
CA LEU A 149 8.85 13.93 4.74
C LEU A 149 9.24 15.02 5.77
N ARG A 150 9.81 14.64 6.93
CA ARG A 150 10.15 15.53 8.05
C ARG A 150 8.91 16.27 8.56
N VAL A 151 7.88 15.51 8.91
CA VAL A 151 6.62 15.99 9.50
C VAL A 151 6.18 15.04 10.62
N GLY A 152 5.26 15.47 11.49
CA GLY A 152 4.55 14.59 12.41
C GLY A 152 3.50 13.76 11.69
N THR A 153 3.12 12.60 12.24
CA THR A 153 2.06 11.79 11.63
C THR A 153 0.70 12.49 11.69
N GLU A 154 0.46 13.28 12.72
CA GLU A 154 -0.74 14.11 12.90
C GLU A 154 -0.88 15.22 11.84
N GLU A 155 0.23 15.59 11.17
CA GLU A 155 0.24 16.55 10.06
C GLU A 155 -0.04 15.88 8.71
N ILE A 156 -0.11 14.54 8.67
CA ILE A 156 -0.35 13.78 7.44
C ILE A 156 -1.85 13.59 7.24
N LEU A 157 -2.32 13.90 6.03
CA LEU A 157 -3.57 13.43 5.48
C LEU A 157 -3.27 12.27 4.53
N TYR A 158 -3.62 11.06 4.94
CA TYR A 158 -3.43 9.86 4.13
C TYR A 158 -4.71 9.56 3.34
N ILE A 159 -4.57 9.39 2.04
CA ILE A 159 -5.68 9.06 1.13
C ILE A 159 -5.47 7.62 0.67
N GLY A 160 -6.43 6.76 0.95
CA GLY A 160 -6.33 5.33 0.67
C GLY A 160 -7.63 4.73 0.16
N ASP A 161 -7.52 3.53 -0.42
CA ASP A 161 -8.62 2.80 -1.06
C ASP A 161 -8.81 1.38 -0.47
N HIS A 162 -8.08 1.05 0.60
CA HIS A 162 -8.11 -0.27 1.21
C HIS A 162 -8.06 -0.18 2.75
N GLY A 163 -8.66 -1.15 3.46
CA GLY A 163 -8.67 -1.18 4.92
C GLY A 163 -7.27 -1.15 5.57
N TYR A 164 -6.24 -1.67 4.88
CA TYR A 164 -4.85 -1.56 5.36
C TYR A 164 -4.33 -0.12 5.40
N ASP A 165 -4.83 0.75 4.53
CA ASP A 165 -4.49 2.17 4.54
C ASP A 165 -5.08 2.85 5.77
N TYR A 166 -6.35 2.56 6.05
CA TYR A 166 -7.05 3.09 7.22
C TYR A 166 -6.40 2.62 8.52
N ILE A 167 -6.13 1.32 8.67
CA ILE A 167 -5.50 0.77 9.88
C ILE A 167 -4.14 1.44 10.10
N CYS A 168 -3.34 1.58 9.05
CA CYS A 168 -2.04 2.23 9.12
C CYS A 168 -2.14 3.70 9.57
N ALA A 169 -3.10 4.46 9.04
CA ALA A 169 -3.34 5.84 9.42
C ALA A 169 -3.85 5.95 10.86
N ARG A 170 -4.90 5.20 11.21
CA ARG A 170 -5.50 5.19 12.55
C ARG A 170 -4.47 4.89 13.63
N ASP A 171 -3.71 3.81 13.46
CA ASP A 171 -2.77 3.32 14.47
C ASP A 171 -1.52 4.21 14.59
N SER A 172 -1.24 5.04 13.59
CA SER A 172 -0.16 6.04 13.62
C SER A 172 -0.60 7.43 14.05
N GLY A 173 -1.91 7.68 14.17
CA GLY A 173 -2.46 9.00 14.47
C GLY A 173 -2.53 9.95 13.27
N ALA A 174 -2.36 9.45 12.04
CA ALA A 174 -2.54 10.24 10.82
C ALA A 174 -4.02 10.45 10.49
N ASN A 175 -4.34 11.58 9.83
CA ASN A 175 -5.68 11.80 9.30
C ASN A 175 -5.91 10.91 8.07
N PHE A 176 -7.18 10.52 7.82
CA PHE A 176 -7.51 9.61 6.74
C PHE A 176 -8.72 10.05 5.93
N ILE A 177 -8.63 9.86 4.61
CA ILE A 177 -9.75 9.96 3.67
C ILE A 177 -9.78 8.69 2.82
N ALA A 178 -10.95 8.06 2.75
CA ALA A 178 -11.21 6.93 1.87
C ALA A 178 -11.60 7.40 0.47
N VAL A 179 -11.17 6.66 -0.57
CA VAL A 179 -11.61 6.87 -1.96
C VAL A 179 -12.17 5.58 -2.54
N LEU A 180 -13.22 5.71 -3.39
CA LEU A 180 -13.91 4.57 -4.01
C LEU A 180 -13.32 4.18 -5.37
N THR A 181 -12.07 4.55 -5.64
CA THR A 181 -11.39 4.26 -6.92
C THR A 181 -10.50 3.01 -6.86
N GLY A 182 -10.58 2.24 -5.79
CA GLY A 182 -9.75 1.06 -5.57
C GLY A 182 -10.55 -0.17 -5.13
N SER A 183 -10.03 -0.89 -4.15
CA SER A 183 -10.52 -2.22 -3.78
C SER A 183 -11.78 -2.22 -2.94
N TYR A 184 -12.01 -1.18 -2.12
CA TYR A 184 -13.14 -1.11 -1.19
C TYR A 184 -14.25 -0.24 -1.77
N ASP A 185 -15.47 -0.74 -1.66
CA ASP A 185 -16.68 0.02 -1.95
C ASP A 185 -17.20 0.79 -0.70
N ARG A 186 -18.38 1.40 -0.82
CA ARG A 186 -18.93 2.21 0.28
C ARG A 186 -19.37 1.36 1.46
N ASP A 187 -19.87 0.15 1.21
CA ASP A 187 -20.35 -0.75 2.25
C ASP A 187 -19.17 -1.32 3.05
N ASP A 188 -18.07 -1.70 2.39
CA ASP A 188 -16.82 -2.08 3.03
C ASP A 188 -16.32 -0.99 4.01
N TRP A 189 -16.37 0.29 3.59
CA TRP A 189 -15.93 1.40 4.44
C TRP A 189 -16.86 1.64 5.63
N GLN A 190 -18.16 1.44 5.47
CA GLN A 190 -19.14 1.57 6.56
C GLN A 190 -18.97 0.47 7.62
N GLU A 191 -18.59 -0.73 7.21
CA GLU A 191 -18.29 -1.83 8.14
C GLU A 191 -17.04 -1.57 8.99
N ILE A 192 -16.05 -0.83 8.46
CA ILE A 192 -14.79 -0.53 9.17
C ILE A 192 -14.97 0.55 10.23
N GLY A 193 -15.78 1.60 9.97
CA GLY A 193 -15.96 2.67 10.93
C GLY A 193 -16.92 3.78 10.49
N GLU A 194 -17.66 4.32 11.47
CA GLU A 194 -18.75 5.27 11.23
C GLU A 194 -18.31 6.70 10.86
N ASN A 195 -17.04 7.07 11.05
CA ASN A 195 -16.56 8.44 10.91
C ASN A 195 -15.48 8.63 9.84
N ILE A 196 -15.43 7.74 8.83
CA ILE A 196 -14.49 7.86 7.73
C ILE A 196 -15.07 8.78 6.67
N LEU A 197 -14.36 9.86 6.32
CA LEU A 197 -14.73 10.67 5.16
C LEU A 197 -14.46 9.87 3.88
N ILE A 198 -15.53 9.58 3.12
CA ILE A 198 -15.49 8.77 1.91
C ILE A 198 -15.77 9.68 0.70
N LEU A 199 -14.84 9.75 -0.24
CA LEU A 199 -14.95 10.47 -1.50
C LEU A 199 -15.08 9.48 -2.66
N GLY A 200 -15.76 9.88 -3.73
CA GLY A 200 -15.84 9.08 -4.95
C GLY A 200 -14.47 8.87 -5.60
N SER A 201 -13.66 9.93 -5.60
CA SER A 201 -12.29 9.89 -6.13
C SER A 201 -11.43 11.01 -5.54
N VAL A 202 -10.15 10.99 -5.84
CA VAL A 202 -9.22 12.09 -5.50
C VAL A 202 -9.60 13.41 -6.20
N ALA A 203 -10.34 13.37 -7.31
CA ALA A 203 -10.80 14.56 -8.00
C ALA A 203 -11.78 15.41 -7.14
N ASP A 204 -12.53 14.75 -6.25
CA ASP A 204 -13.47 15.45 -5.36
C ASP A 204 -12.75 16.38 -4.39
N MET A 205 -11.50 16.08 -4.05
CA MET A 205 -10.67 16.92 -3.17
C MET A 205 -10.29 18.26 -3.81
N ILE A 206 -10.21 18.33 -5.13
CA ILE A 206 -9.85 19.57 -5.83
C ILE A 206 -10.86 20.66 -5.49
N SER A 207 -12.14 20.31 -5.52
CA SER A 207 -13.25 21.24 -5.17
C SER A 207 -13.20 21.71 -3.70
N MET A 208 -12.61 20.88 -2.81
CA MET A 208 -12.44 21.25 -1.39
C MET A 208 -11.27 22.22 -1.20
N LEU A 209 -10.18 22.04 -1.97
CA LEU A 209 -9.00 22.90 -1.92
C LEU A 209 -9.26 24.30 -2.50
N ASP A 210 -10.17 24.43 -3.45
CA ASP A 210 -10.45 25.70 -4.11
C ASP A 210 -11.48 26.57 -3.35
N LYS A 211 -12.12 26.02 -2.31
CA LYS A 211 -13.07 26.75 -1.44
C LYS A 211 -12.42 27.43 -0.24
N ASN A 212 -11.15 27.16 0.03
CA ASN A 212 -10.34 27.70 1.10
C ASN A 212 -9.13 28.50 0.54
#